data_848533f9e60a675fb29f9bc45f6e74f7
#
_entry.id   848533f9e60a675fb29f9bc45f6e74f7
#
_cell.length_a   1.000
_cell.length_b   1.000
_cell.length_c   1.000
_cell.angle_alpha   90.00
_cell.angle_beta   90.00
_cell.angle_gamma   90.00
#
_symmetry.space_group_name_H-M   'P 1'
#
loop_
_entity.id
_entity.type
_entity.pdbx_description
1 polymer ?
#
loop_
_entity_poly.entity_id
_entity_poly.type
_entity_poly.pdbx_seq_one_letter_code
_entity_poly.pdbx_strand_id
1 'polypeptide(L)'
;MEVIMAETDPRARLEQLIRERREDYVGLSRLLGRNAAYIQQYIKRGTPRRLAEEDRRLLARYFGVDEAQLGGMPGGSGGGRGEGLVSVPRLDVHASAGPGALDAEERRLGRIGFDAAWLRRLGLGGGGASRLSVIRVDGDSMSPTLSDDDEILVDREDGAGHLRDGIYVLRVEGALVVKRLAVGPGGRLSVRSDNQAYPGWPDVEPGSVDVVGRVVWVGRRLR
;
A
#
# COMPACT_ATOMS: atom_id res chain seq x y z
N MET A 1 -20.84 0.75 26.03
CA MET A 1 -19.66 0.51 26.89
C MET A 1 -18.44 0.84 26.06
N GLU A 2 -18.03 2.08 26.18
CA GLU A 2 -17.01 2.74 25.35
C GLU A 2 -15.63 2.28 25.83
N VAL A 3 -14.91 1.54 24.98
CA VAL A 3 -13.53 1.15 25.26
C VAL A 3 -12.67 2.39 24.99
N ILE A 4 -12.40 3.14 26.05
CA ILE A 4 -11.38 4.18 26.06
C ILE A 4 -10.04 3.48 25.80
N MET A 5 -9.51 3.63 24.59
CA MET A 5 -8.13 3.26 24.26
C MET A 5 -7.21 4.05 25.19
N ALA A 6 -6.66 3.38 26.18
CA ALA A 6 -5.69 3.97 27.09
C ALA A 6 -4.51 4.51 26.24
N GLU A 7 -4.31 5.81 26.29
CA GLU A 7 -3.17 6.51 25.68
C GLU A 7 -1.90 5.97 26.36
N THR A 8 -1.26 5.00 25.73
CA THR A 8 -0.06 4.35 26.28
C THR A 8 1.05 5.39 26.34
N ASP A 9 1.57 5.71 27.52
CA ASP A 9 2.68 6.65 27.69
C ASP A 9 3.85 6.24 26.78
N PRO A 10 4.29 7.10 25.86
CA PRO A 10 5.37 6.79 24.93
C PRO A 10 6.67 6.33 25.58
N ARG A 11 6.94 6.79 26.81
CA ARG A 11 8.12 6.38 27.58
C ARG A 11 7.97 4.96 28.10
N ALA A 12 6.82 4.62 28.64
CA ALA A 12 6.50 3.27 29.09
C ALA A 12 6.57 2.28 27.91
N ARG A 13 6.06 2.68 26.75
CA ARG A 13 6.11 1.85 25.56
C ARG A 13 7.54 1.63 25.06
N LEU A 14 8.37 2.69 25.03
CA LEU A 14 9.78 2.55 24.64
C LEU A 14 10.53 1.67 25.64
N GLU A 15 10.31 1.82 26.93
CA GLU A 15 10.94 0.97 27.96
C GLU A 15 10.55 -0.50 27.81
N GLN A 16 9.28 -0.78 27.45
CA GLN A 16 8.80 -2.12 27.16
C GLN A 16 9.53 -2.73 25.95
N LEU A 17 9.64 -1.98 24.83
CA LEU A 17 10.34 -2.44 23.62
C LEU A 17 11.82 -2.74 23.88
N ILE A 18 12.47 -1.92 24.68
CA ILE A 18 13.87 -2.13 25.10
C ILE A 18 14.02 -3.45 25.87
N ARG A 19 13.11 -3.73 26.79
CA ARG A 19 13.13 -5.00 27.54
C ARG A 19 12.82 -6.20 26.66
N GLU A 20 11.82 -6.11 25.79
CA GLU A 20 11.43 -7.19 24.88
C GLU A 20 12.56 -7.62 23.97
N ARG A 21 13.36 -6.66 23.46
CA ARG A 21 14.49 -6.95 22.58
C ARG A 21 15.85 -7.08 23.29
N ARG A 22 15.87 -6.95 24.63
CA ARG A 22 17.07 -6.99 25.46
C ARG A 22 18.11 -5.97 25.05
N GLU A 23 17.66 -4.78 24.67
CA GLU A 23 18.49 -3.65 24.29
C GLU A 23 18.97 -2.87 25.52
N ASP A 24 20.04 -2.09 25.37
CA ASP A 24 20.53 -1.19 26.41
C ASP A 24 20.35 0.30 26.06
N TYR A 25 20.21 1.14 27.08
CA TYR A 25 19.99 2.57 26.90
C TYR A 25 21.16 3.28 26.23
N VAL A 26 22.39 2.83 26.49
CA VAL A 26 23.62 3.43 25.98
C VAL A 26 23.75 3.14 24.49
N GLY A 27 23.52 1.89 24.08
CA GLY A 27 23.55 1.47 22.67
C GLY A 27 22.54 2.25 21.83
N LEU A 28 21.30 2.36 22.31
CA LEU A 28 20.27 3.13 21.64
C LEU A 28 20.59 4.64 21.59
N SER A 29 21.14 5.21 22.67
CA SER A 29 21.56 6.61 22.66
C SER A 29 22.65 6.88 21.62
N ARG A 30 23.61 5.94 21.45
CA ARG A 30 24.64 6.01 20.41
C ARG A 30 24.06 5.84 19.00
N LEU A 31 23.10 4.94 18.82
CA LEU A 31 22.38 4.77 17.56
C LEU A 31 21.74 6.08 17.09
N LEU A 32 21.22 6.88 18.03
CA LEU A 32 20.65 8.20 17.78
C LEU A 32 21.70 9.31 17.58
N GLY A 33 23.00 9.03 17.73
CA GLY A 33 24.04 10.06 17.73
C GLY A 33 23.99 11.00 18.94
N ARG A 34 23.34 10.57 20.04
CA ARG A 34 23.16 11.34 21.28
C ARG A 34 24.15 10.91 22.37
N ASN A 35 24.23 11.69 23.45
CA ASN A 35 25.05 11.31 24.60
C ASN A 35 24.51 9.99 25.22
N ALA A 36 25.41 9.22 25.86
CA ALA A 36 25.12 7.88 26.39
C ALA A 36 23.94 7.81 27.38
N ALA A 37 23.63 8.91 28.05
CA ALA A 37 22.56 8.98 29.06
C ALA A 37 21.21 9.43 28.46
N TYR A 38 21.13 9.76 27.17
CA TYR A 38 19.96 10.41 26.56
C TYR A 38 18.66 9.59 26.72
N ILE A 39 18.69 8.32 26.31
CA ILE A 39 17.49 7.44 26.42
C ILE A 39 17.15 7.18 27.89
N GLN A 40 18.14 6.98 28.76
CA GLN A 40 17.91 6.82 30.19
C GLN A 40 17.27 8.05 30.81
N GLN A 41 17.74 9.26 30.46
CA GLN A 41 17.16 10.52 30.93
C GLN A 41 15.72 10.69 30.44
N TYR A 42 15.47 10.37 29.19
CA TYR A 42 14.13 10.45 28.62
C TYR A 42 13.15 9.55 29.37
N ILE A 43 13.52 8.29 29.62
CA ILE A 43 12.63 7.30 30.26
C ILE A 43 12.51 7.57 31.77
N LYS A 44 13.64 7.76 32.49
CA LYS A 44 13.64 7.81 33.96
C LYS A 44 13.43 9.20 34.57
N ARG A 45 13.85 10.26 33.86
CA ARG A 45 13.78 11.64 34.33
C ARG A 45 12.77 12.49 33.57
N GLY A 46 12.21 11.97 32.48
CA GLY A 46 11.28 12.69 31.64
C GLY A 46 11.93 13.85 30.83
N THR A 47 13.24 13.84 30.66
CA THR A 47 14.00 14.89 29.94
C THR A 47 14.72 14.27 28.76
N PRO A 48 14.50 14.78 27.53
CA PRO A 48 13.56 15.83 27.12
C PRO A 48 12.09 15.40 27.32
N ARG A 49 11.19 16.37 27.34
CA ARG A 49 9.74 16.08 27.51
C ARG A 49 9.17 15.20 26.39
N ARG A 50 9.70 15.39 25.17
CA ARG A 50 9.39 14.57 23.98
C ARG A 50 10.70 14.25 23.26
N LEU A 51 10.76 13.09 22.64
CA LEU A 51 11.85 12.78 21.71
C LEU A 51 11.81 13.73 20.52
N ALA A 52 12.99 14.12 20.02
CA ALA A 52 13.08 14.80 18.74
C ALA A 52 12.47 13.93 17.64
N GLU A 53 11.90 14.54 16.62
CA GLU A 53 11.18 13.83 15.56
C GLU A 53 12.08 12.82 14.84
N GLU A 54 13.32 13.19 14.59
CA GLU A 54 14.33 12.30 13.98
C GLU A 54 14.63 11.10 14.85
N ASP A 55 14.85 11.32 16.17
CA ASP A 55 15.13 10.27 17.15
C ASP A 55 13.96 9.28 17.24
N ARG A 56 12.74 9.81 17.30
CA ARG A 56 11.51 9.02 17.36
C ARG A 56 11.32 8.16 16.12
N ARG A 57 11.53 8.71 14.91
CA ARG A 57 11.45 7.97 13.64
C ARG A 57 12.49 6.87 13.55
N LEU A 58 13.70 7.14 13.98
CA LEU A 58 14.76 6.16 13.95
C LEU A 58 14.48 5.01 14.91
N LEU A 59 14.01 5.30 16.13
CA LEU A 59 13.59 4.28 17.09
C LEU A 59 12.37 3.48 16.61
N ALA A 60 11.37 4.12 16.03
CA ALA A 60 10.20 3.45 15.47
C ALA A 60 10.59 2.45 14.36
N ARG A 61 11.50 2.84 13.46
CA ARG A 61 12.10 1.94 12.46
C ARG A 61 12.89 0.81 13.09
N TYR A 62 13.74 1.12 14.05
CA TYR A 62 14.59 0.13 14.72
C TYR A 62 13.76 -0.94 15.43
N PHE A 63 12.71 -0.53 16.14
CA PHE A 63 11.80 -1.44 16.83
C PHE A 63 10.69 -2.00 15.94
N GLY A 64 10.52 -1.55 14.71
CA GLY A 64 9.47 -2.01 13.79
C GLY A 64 8.06 -1.69 14.30
N VAL A 65 7.87 -0.55 14.97
CA VAL A 65 6.60 -0.10 15.53
C VAL A 65 6.13 1.20 14.89
N ASP A 66 4.84 1.51 15.01
CA ASP A 66 4.30 2.80 14.57
C ASP A 66 4.87 3.93 15.43
N GLU A 67 5.21 5.06 14.79
CA GLU A 67 5.76 6.25 15.45
C GLU A 67 4.79 6.83 16.50
N ALA A 68 3.49 6.65 16.31
CA ALA A 68 2.46 7.04 17.29
C ALA A 68 2.65 6.36 18.64
N GLN A 69 3.19 5.12 18.67
CA GLN A 69 3.47 4.40 19.92
C GLN A 69 4.60 5.05 20.74
N LEU A 70 5.43 5.88 20.09
CA LEU A 70 6.54 6.61 20.72
C LEU A 70 6.23 8.11 20.88
N GLY A 71 4.92 8.49 20.80
CA GLY A 71 4.47 9.85 20.98
C GLY A 71 4.44 10.69 19.71
N GLY A 72 4.42 10.05 18.53
CA GLY A 72 4.06 10.65 17.26
C GLY A 72 2.56 10.92 17.14
N MET A 73 2.16 11.75 16.19
CA MET A 73 0.73 11.93 15.89
C MET A 73 0.14 10.60 15.38
N PRO A 74 -1.07 10.17 15.82
CA PRO A 74 -1.76 9.03 15.25
C PRO A 74 -1.96 9.26 13.74
N GLY A 75 -1.52 8.31 12.91
CA GLY A 75 -1.54 8.45 11.45
C GLY A 75 -0.32 9.15 10.86
N GLY A 76 0.64 9.53 11.69
CA GLY A 76 1.94 10.06 11.27
C GLY A 76 2.91 8.98 10.87
N SER A 77 2.61 8.19 9.84
CA SER A 77 3.65 7.53 9.06
C SER A 77 4.47 8.64 8.39
N GLY A 78 5.52 9.09 9.10
CA GLY A 78 6.63 9.88 8.60
C GLY A 78 6.33 10.96 7.56
N GLY A 79 5.48 11.94 7.88
CA GLY A 79 5.26 13.09 7.03
C GLY A 79 6.25 14.23 7.27
N GLY A 80 7.54 14.00 7.02
CA GLY A 80 8.45 15.09 6.67
C GLY A 80 8.14 15.53 5.23
N ARG A 81 8.14 16.80 4.95
CA ARG A 81 8.07 17.36 3.59
C ARG A 81 9.20 16.74 2.75
N GLY A 82 8.84 15.83 1.84
CA GLY A 82 9.75 15.11 0.95
C GLY A 82 10.24 13.78 1.57
N GLU A 83 9.99 12.68 0.88
CA GLU A 83 10.67 11.38 1.03
C GLU A 83 10.08 10.38 2.02
N GLY A 84 8.81 9.99 1.84
CA GLY A 84 8.28 8.74 2.38
C GLY A 84 8.10 7.72 1.25
N LEU A 85 8.70 6.55 1.35
CA LEU A 85 8.34 5.43 0.47
C LEU A 85 7.04 4.79 0.97
N VAL A 86 6.03 4.76 0.11
CA VAL A 86 4.80 4.01 0.33
C VAL A 86 5.04 2.58 -0.15
N SER A 87 5.01 1.65 0.77
CA SER A 87 5.23 0.24 0.48
C SER A 87 3.94 -0.42 0.02
N VAL A 88 3.86 -0.76 -1.28
CA VAL A 88 2.68 -1.36 -1.93
C VAL A 88 2.88 -2.87 -2.09
N PRO A 89 1.89 -3.72 -1.74
CA PRO A 89 2.01 -5.16 -1.91
C PRO A 89 2.06 -5.52 -3.40
N ARG A 90 2.91 -6.49 -3.73
CA ARG A 90 2.97 -7.16 -5.03
C ARG A 90 2.22 -8.47 -4.92
N LEU A 91 1.21 -8.65 -5.77
CA LEU A 91 0.30 -9.79 -5.73
C LEU A 91 0.55 -10.72 -6.91
N ASP A 92 0.44 -12.02 -6.67
CA ASP A 92 0.45 -13.04 -7.73
C ASP A 92 -0.99 -13.34 -8.16
N VAL A 93 -1.30 -13.04 -9.41
CA VAL A 93 -2.63 -13.22 -10.00
C VAL A 93 -2.95 -14.70 -10.25
N HIS A 94 -1.93 -15.54 -10.48
CA HIS A 94 -2.11 -16.96 -10.75
C HIS A 94 -2.66 -17.76 -9.57
N ALA A 95 -2.48 -17.27 -8.33
CA ALA A 95 -2.95 -17.97 -7.14
C ALA A 95 -4.47 -17.90 -6.94
N SER A 96 -5.19 -17.08 -7.71
CA SER A 96 -6.62 -16.79 -7.53
C SER A 96 -7.55 -17.56 -8.47
N ALA A 97 -7.04 -18.45 -9.32
CA ALA A 97 -7.79 -19.13 -10.37
C ALA A 97 -8.41 -20.48 -9.94
N GLY A 98 -8.69 -20.71 -8.65
CA GLY A 98 -9.33 -21.94 -8.15
C GLY A 98 -10.77 -21.71 -7.68
N PRO A 99 -11.73 -22.65 -7.92
CA PRO A 99 -13.05 -22.60 -7.32
C PRO A 99 -12.93 -22.81 -5.80
N GLY A 100 -13.14 -21.74 -5.03
CA GLY A 100 -13.03 -21.74 -3.57
C GLY A 100 -12.08 -20.69 -2.98
N ALA A 101 -11.41 -19.90 -3.81
CA ALA A 101 -10.46 -18.86 -3.37
C ALA A 101 -11.17 -17.54 -2.93
N LEU A 102 -12.23 -17.63 -2.14
CA LEU A 102 -12.81 -16.44 -1.49
C LEU A 102 -11.95 -15.95 -0.33
N ASP A 103 -10.96 -16.76 0.13
CA ASP A 103 -10.04 -16.44 1.22
C ASP A 103 -8.60 -16.97 0.96
N ALA A 104 -8.25 -17.31 -0.28
CA ALA A 104 -6.85 -17.59 -0.56
C ALA A 104 -6.07 -16.30 -0.33
N GLU A 105 -5.20 -16.30 0.69
CA GLU A 105 -4.16 -15.30 0.87
C GLU A 105 -3.52 -15.05 -0.51
N GLU A 106 -3.85 -13.90 -1.11
CA GLU A 106 -3.22 -13.42 -2.33
C GLU A 106 -1.72 -13.60 -2.09
N ARG A 107 -1.06 -14.54 -2.79
CA ARG A 107 0.35 -14.83 -2.54
C ARG A 107 1.11 -13.54 -2.73
N ARG A 108 1.53 -12.96 -1.64
CA ARG A 108 2.35 -11.75 -1.65
C ARG A 108 3.74 -12.13 -2.11
N LEU A 109 4.10 -11.73 -3.32
CA LEU A 109 5.44 -11.91 -3.88
C LEU A 109 6.47 -10.96 -3.27
N GLY A 110 6.03 -10.01 -2.42
CA GLY A 110 6.86 -8.98 -1.83
C GLY A 110 6.17 -7.63 -1.80
N ARG A 111 6.95 -6.57 -1.74
CA ARG A 111 6.45 -5.20 -1.73
C ARG A 111 7.36 -4.32 -2.60
N ILE A 112 6.77 -3.30 -3.23
CA ILE A 112 7.48 -2.28 -4.00
C ILE A 112 7.32 -0.94 -3.29
N GLY A 113 8.41 -0.19 -3.12
CA GLY A 113 8.40 1.16 -2.57
C GLY A 113 8.18 2.21 -3.65
N PHE A 114 7.15 3.02 -3.50
CA PHE A 114 6.88 4.18 -4.35
C PHE A 114 7.07 5.47 -3.56
N ASP A 115 7.65 6.48 -4.18
CA ASP A 115 7.75 7.81 -3.57
C ASP A 115 6.37 8.42 -3.31
N ALA A 116 6.12 8.86 -2.08
CA ALA A 116 4.82 9.39 -1.68
C ALA A 116 4.44 10.68 -2.44
N ALA A 117 5.42 11.51 -2.79
CA ALA A 117 5.16 12.73 -3.56
C ALA A 117 4.79 12.38 -5.01
N TRP A 118 5.43 11.35 -5.57
CA TRP A 118 5.08 10.83 -6.88
C TRP A 118 3.66 10.26 -6.91
N LEU A 119 3.26 9.44 -5.91
CA LEU A 119 1.89 8.95 -5.80
C LEU A 119 0.87 10.09 -5.69
N ARG A 120 1.17 11.14 -4.92
CA ARG A 120 0.30 12.32 -4.84
C ARG A 120 0.11 13.00 -6.19
N ARG A 121 1.17 13.11 -7.00
CA ARG A 121 1.07 13.67 -8.37
C ARG A 121 0.16 12.84 -9.28
N LEU A 122 0.08 11.53 -9.06
CA LEU A 122 -0.87 10.65 -9.75
C LEU A 122 -2.30 10.70 -9.18
N GLY A 123 -2.56 11.53 -8.17
CA GLY A 123 -3.86 11.59 -7.49
C GLY A 123 -4.08 10.46 -6.47
N LEU A 124 -3.02 9.73 -6.11
CA LEU A 124 -3.09 8.56 -5.22
C LEU A 124 -2.66 8.86 -3.78
N GLY A 125 -2.65 10.13 -3.39
CA GLY A 125 -2.14 10.59 -2.08
C GLY A 125 -3.09 10.37 -0.89
N GLY A 126 -4.35 10.01 -1.11
CA GLY A 126 -5.34 9.69 -0.07
C GLY A 126 -5.49 8.18 0.15
N GLY A 127 -5.94 7.73 1.31
CA GLY A 127 -6.32 6.32 1.53
C GLY A 127 -5.20 5.33 1.89
N GLY A 128 -3.93 5.73 1.84
CA GLY A 128 -2.79 4.89 2.27
C GLY A 128 -2.43 3.76 1.29
N ALA A 129 -1.43 2.95 1.68
CA ALA A 129 -0.90 1.85 0.87
C ALA A 129 -1.89 0.68 0.67
N SER A 130 -2.92 0.57 1.51
CA SER A 130 -3.89 -0.53 1.48
C SER A 130 -4.81 -0.52 0.27
N ARG A 131 -5.01 0.67 -0.33
CA ARG A 131 -5.81 0.81 -1.57
C ARG A 131 -5.04 0.42 -2.83
N LEU A 132 -3.72 0.35 -2.77
CA LEU A 132 -2.86 0.11 -3.92
C LEU A 132 -2.35 -1.34 -3.93
N SER A 133 -2.24 -1.89 -5.12
CA SER A 133 -1.61 -3.19 -5.35
C SER A 133 -0.77 -3.15 -6.63
N VAL A 134 0.36 -3.85 -6.65
CA VAL A 134 1.11 -4.09 -7.89
C VAL A 134 0.78 -5.51 -8.35
N ILE A 135 0.42 -5.64 -9.62
CA ILE A 135 0.07 -6.90 -10.26
C ILE A 135 0.95 -7.08 -11.49
N ARG A 136 1.45 -8.28 -11.72
CA ARG A 136 2.15 -8.63 -12.96
C ARG A 136 1.13 -9.03 -14.01
N VAL A 137 1.27 -8.46 -15.21
CA VAL A 137 0.46 -8.81 -16.38
C VAL A 137 0.94 -10.15 -16.94
N ASP A 138 0.00 -11.02 -17.23
CA ASP A 138 0.23 -12.31 -17.89
C ASP A 138 -0.47 -12.34 -19.23
N GLY A 139 0.27 -12.73 -20.27
CA GLY A 139 -0.21 -12.82 -21.63
C GLY A 139 -0.25 -11.47 -22.37
N ASP A 140 -0.81 -11.50 -23.56
CA ASP A 140 -0.75 -10.41 -24.56
C ASP A 140 -2.13 -9.80 -24.89
N SER A 141 -3.17 -10.11 -24.14
CA SER A 141 -4.54 -9.64 -24.42
C SER A 141 -4.69 -8.12 -24.44
N MET A 142 -3.79 -7.39 -23.78
CA MET A 142 -3.78 -5.93 -23.72
C MET A 142 -2.68 -5.29 -24.58
N SER A 143 -2.02 -6.09 -25.43
CA SER A 143 -1.04 -5.59 -26.39
C SER A 143 -1.70 -4.65 -27.44
N PRO A 144 -1.05 -3.54 -27.83
CA PRO A 144 0.31 -3.10 -27.50
C PRO A 144 0.39 -2.25 -26.22
N THR A 145 -0.73 -1.94 -25.55
CA THR A 145 -0.76 -1.05 -24.38
C THR A 145 -0.01 -1.66 -23.21
N LEU A 146 -0.35 -2.90 -22.86
CA LEU A 146 0.36 -3.70 -21.85
C LEU A 146 0.92 -4.95 -22.51
N SER A 147 2.10 -5.36 -22.08
CA SER A 147 2.79 -6.56 -22.56
C SER A 147 2.89 -7.58 -21.44
N ASP A 148 3.15 -8.82 -21.83
CA ASP A 148 3.51 -9.87 -20.88
C ASP A 148 4.69 -9.44 -20.00
N ASP A 149 4.64 -9.77 -18.71
CA ASP A 149 5.63 -9.42 -17.68
C ASP A 149 5.66 -7.94 -17.27
N ASP A 150 4.75 -7.08 -17.80
CA ASP A 150 4.60 -5.72 -17.29
C ASP A 150 4.08 -5.73 -15.84
N GLU A 151 4.49 -4.78 -15.03
CA GLU A 151 3.95 -4.55 -13.70
C GLU A 151 2.98 -3.36 -13.73
N ILE A 152 1.76 -3.54 -13.26
CA ILE A 152 0.75 -2.50 -13.20
C ILE A 152 0.44 -2.11 -11.77
N LEU A 153 0.33 -0.79 -11.51
CA LEU A 153 -0.17 -0.26 -10.25
C LEU A 153 -1.68 -0.10 -10.35
N VAL A 154 -2.40 -0.73 -9.45
CA VAL A 154 -3.86 -0.78 -9.41
C VAL A 154 -4.38 0.00 -8.20
N ASP A 155 -5.28 0.94 -8.45
CA ASP A 155 -6.04 1.65 -7.43
C ASP A 155 -7.37 0.94 -7.19
N ARG A 156 -7.52 0.33 -6.02
CA ARG A 156 -8.71 -0.46 -5.64
C ARG A 156 -9.87 0.41 -5.18
N GLU A 157 -9.65 1.67 -4.82
CA GLU A 157 -10.72 2.61 -4.48
C GLU A 157 -11.36 3.24 -5.74
N ASP A 158 -10.64 3.31 -6.86
CA ASP A 158 -11.15 3.76 -8.15
C ASP A 158 -11.77 2.57 -8.90
N GLY A 159 -12.85 2.02 -8.34
CA GLY A 159 -13.53 0.82 -8.80
C GLY A 159 -15.00 1.08 -9.17
N ALA A 160 -15.88 0.15 -8.83
CA ALA A 160 -17.28 0.07 -9.26
C ALA A 160 -18.13 1.33 -9.00
N GLY A 161 -17.78 2.17 -8.01
CA GLY A 161 -18.57 3.37 -7.65
C GLY A 161 -18.43 4.56 -8.62
N HIS A 162 -17.35 4.62 -9.41
CA HIS A 162 -17.05 5.77 -10.29
C HIS A 162 -16.38 5.31 -11.58
N LEU A 163 -17.02 4.41 -12.32
CA LEU A 163 -16.49 3.91 -13.58
C LEU A 163 -16.36 5.02 -14.64
N ARG A 164 -15.22 5.08 -15.28
CA ARG A 164 -14.91 5.96 -16.40
C ARG A 164 -14.02 5.21 -17.40
N ASP A 165 -13.82 5.78 -18.55
CA ASP A 165 -12.93 5.19 -19.56
C ASP A 165 -11.52 4.94 -18.96
N GLY A 166 -11.00 3.73 -19.16
CA GLY A 166 -9.70 3.35 -18.61
C GLY A 166 -9.40 1.87 -18.71
N ILE A 167 -8.27 1.48 -18.15
CA ILE A 167 -7.87 0.07 -18.03
C ILE A 167 -8.14 -0.36 -16.58
N TYR A 168 -8.75 -1.53 -16.42
CA TYR A 168 -9.17 -2.06 -15.14
C TYR A 168 -8.76 -3.52 -14.97
N VAL A 169 -8.56 -3.90 -13.72
CA VAL A 169 -8.51 -5.30 -13.32
C VAL A 169 -9.92 -5.72 -12.95
N LEU A 170 -10.41 -6.76 -13.59
CA LEU A 170 -11.75 -7.33 -13.40
C LEU A 170 -11.61 -8.75 -12.88
N ARG A 171 -12.62 -9.22 -12.15
CA ARG A 171 -12.77 -10.63 -11.81
C ARG A 171 -13.86 -11.24 -12.70
N VAL A 172 -13.49 -12.25 -13.47
CA VAL A 172 -14.37 -12.99 -14.38
C VAL A 172 -14.25 -14.46 -14.04
N GLU A 173 -15.33 -15.08 -13.62
CA GLU A 173 -15.36 -16.51 -13.23
C GLU A 173 -14.26 -16.90 -12.22
N GLY A 174 -13.93 -15.98 -11.30
CA GLY A 174 -12.90 -16.17 -10.30
C GLY A 174 -11.47 -15.84 -10.76
N ALA A 175 -11.22 -15.67 -12.05
CA ALA A 175 -9.93 -15.26 -12.58
C ALA A 175 -9.81 -13.72 -12.65
N LEU A 176 -8.62 -13.20 -12.41
CA LEU A 176 -8.32 -11.78 -12.63
C LEU A 176 -7.91 -11.57 -14.09
N VAL A 177 -8.55 -10.61 -14.75
CA VAL A 177 -8.25 -10.22 -16.13
C VAL A 177 -8.07 -8.71 -16.24
N VAL A 178 -7.20 -8.29 -17.13
CA VAL A 178 -7.01 -6.85 -17.42
C VAL A 178 -7.76 -6.53 -18.70
N LYS A 179 -8.64 -5.51 -18.66
CA LYS A 179 -9.47 -5.09 -19.79
C LYS A 179 -9.59 -3.57 -19.84
N ARG A 180 -9.90 -3.07 -21.04
CA ARG A 180 -10.30 -1.67 -21.25
C ARG A 180 -11.80 -1.55 -21.06
N LEU A 181 -12.22 -0.64 -20.17
CA LEU A 181 -13.62 -0.24 -20.02
C LEU A 181 -13.84 1.10 -20.71
N ALA A 182 -14.97 1.23 -21.40
CA ALA A 182 -15.49 2.49 -21.86
C ALA A 182 -16.97 2.59 -21.44
N VAL A 183 -17.35 3.78 -20.93
CA VAL A 183 -18.71 4.06 -20.48
C VAL A 183 -19.51 4.63 -21.64
N GLY A 184 -20.52 3.88 -22.09
CA GLY A 184 -21.41 4.28 -23.17
C GLY A 184 -22.65 5.01 -22.69
N PRO A 185 -23.56 5.36 -23.62
CA PRO A 185 -24.85 5.97 -23.32
C PRO A 185 -25.65 5.13 -22.33
N GLY A 186 -26.37 5.80 -21.40
CA GLY A 186 -27.13 5.12 -20.37
C GLY A 186 -26.31 4.39 -19.31
N GLY A 187 -24.99 4.65 -19.23
CA GLY A 187 -24.10 4.05 -18.24
C GLY A 187 -23.69 2.60 -18.56
N ARG A 188 -24.03 2.09 -19.76
CA ARG A 188 -23.60 0.75 -20.20
C ARG A 188 -22.11 0.70 -20.43
N LEU A 189 -21.49 -0.46 -20.22
CA LEU A 189 -20.05 -0.65 -20.36
C LEU A 189 -19.71 -1.41 -21.64
N SER A 190 -18.67 -0.96 -22.32
CA SER A 190 -17.94 -1.77 -23.29
C SER A 190 -16.66 -2.29 -22.64
N VAL A 191 -16.52 -3.61 -22.57
CA VAL A 191 -15.35 -4.29 -22.01
C VAL A 191 -14.55 -4.88 -23.16
N ARG A 192 -13.30 -4.45 -23.34
CA ARG A 192 -12.48 -4.84 -24.50
C ARG A 192 -11.06 -5.21 -24.11
N SER A 193 -10.48 -6.10 -24.90
CA SER A 193 -9.03 -6.28 -24.98
C SER A 193 -8.46 -5.26 -25.97
N ASP A 194 -7.24 -4.75 -25.72
CA ASP A 194 -6.56 -3.87 -26.69
C ASP A 194 -6.02 -4.69 -27.86
N ASN A 195 -5.69 -5.95 -27.64
CA ASN A 195 -5.35 -6.90 -28.70
C ASN A 195 -6.65 -7.43 -29.37
N GLN A 196 -6.83 -7.08 -30.64
CA GLN A 196 -8.02 -7.42 -31.44
C GLN A 196 -8.23 -8.93 -31.66
N ALA A 197 -7.19 -9.76 -31.39
CA ALA A 197 -7.33 -11.22 -31.46
C ALA A 197 -8.21 -11.78 -30.33
N TYR A 198 -8.47 -11.00 -29.29
CA TYR A 198 -9.28 -11.39 -28.15
C TYR A 198 -10.68 -10.79 -28.22
N PRO A 199 -11.72 -11.56 -27.84
CA PRO A 199 -13.08 -11.05 -27.86
C PRO A 199 -13.29 -9.94 -26.84
N GLY A 200 -14.26 -9.06 -27.11
CA GLY A 200 -14.77 -8.06 -26.19
C GLY A 200 -16.24 -8.29 -25.88
N TRP A 201 -16.74 -7.64 -24.83
CA TRP A 201 -18.14 -7.69 -24.43
C TRP A 201 -18.73 -6.28 -24.54
N PRO A 202 -19.45 -5.97 -25.62
CA PRO A 202 -20.17 -4.71 -25.76
C PRO A 202 -21.43 -4.71 -24.90
N ASP A 203 -21.87 -3.53 -24.51
CA ASP A 203 -23.19 -3.32 -23.88
C ASP A 203 -23.42 -4.10 -22.58
N VAL A 204 -22.40 -4.15 -21.71
CA VAL A 204 -22.43 -4.86 -20.43
C VAL A 204 -23.05 -3.96 -19.35
N GLU A 205 -23.86 -4.56 -18.48
CA GLU A 205 -24.43 -3.86 -17.32
C GLU A 205 -23.35 -3.66 -16.24
N PRO A 206 -23.15 -2.43 -15.70
CA PRO A 206 -22.08 -2.17 -14.72
C PRO A 206 -22.11 -3.11 -13.50
N GLY A 207 -23.28 -3.44 -13.00
CA GLY A 207 -23.46 -4.34 -11.85
C GLY A 207 -23.11 -5.80 -12.12
N SER A 208 -22.94 -6.21 -13.40
CA SER A 208 -22.55 -7.57 -13.76
C SER A 208 -21.03 -7.77 -13.87
N VAL A 209 -20.24 -6.70 -13.69
CA VAL A 209 -18.79 -6.73 -13.78
C VAL A 209 -18.19 -6.54 -12.38
N ASP A 210 -17.44 -7.53 -11.91
CA ASP A 210 -16.70 -7.41 -10.66
C ASP A 210 -15.38 -6.65 -10.91
N VAL A 211 -15.39 -5.36 -10.58
CA VAL A 211 -14.25 -4.45 -10.78
C VAL A 211 -13.37 -4.44 -9.55
N VAL A 212 -12.16 -4.95 -9.66
CA VAL A 212 -11.15 -5.00 -8.59
C VAL A 212 -10.48 -3.64 -8.40
N GLY A 213 -10.18 -2.93 -9.48
CA GLY A 213 -9.59 -1.60 -9.43
C GLY A 213 -9.09 -1.10 -10.78
N ARG A 214 -8.73 0.18 -10.82
CA ARG A 214 -8.24 0.84 -12.02
C ARG A 214 -6.73 0.78 -12.13
N VAL A 215 -6.21 0.50 -13.32
CA VAL A 215 -4.78 0.59 -13.63
C VAL A 215 -4.39 2.06 -13.78
N VAL A 216 -3.43 2.52 -12.98
CA VAL A 216 -3.02 3.92 -12.91
C VAL A 216 -1.58 4.16 -13.35
N TRP A 217 -0.80 3.10 -13.47
CA TRP A 217 0.58 3.16 -13.93
C TRP A 217 1.05 1.78 -14.43
N VAL A 218 2.02 1.79 -15.33
CA VAL A 218 2.70 0.59 -15.83
C VAL A 218 4.21 0.75 -15.72
N GLY A 219 4.87 -0.30 -15.26
CA GLY A 219 6.32 -0.47 -15.29
C GLY A 219 6.69 -1.59 -16.24
N ARG A 220 7.59 -1.32 -17.17
CA ARG A 220 8.06 -2.29 -18.16
C ARG A 220 9.56 -2.49 -18.04
N ARG A 221 9.98 -3.75 -18.00
CA ARG A 221 11.39 -4.09 -18.13
C ARG A 221 11.78 -4.06 -19.60
N LEU A 222 12.74 -3.22 -19.93
CA LEU A 222 13.35 -3.23 -21.28
C LEU A 222 14.37 -4.38 -21.34
N ARG A 223 14.37 -5.11 -22.45
CA ARG A 223 15.31 -6.19 -22.77
C ARG A 223 16.26 -5.76 -23.85
#